data_9d5b07b71f59aca4d7ba53e6f03e27a5
#
_entry.id   9d5b07b71f59aca4d7ba53e6f03e27a5
#
_cell.length_a   1.000
_cell.length_b   1.000
_cell.length_c   1.000
_cell.angle_alpha   90.00
_cell.angle_beta   90.00
_cell.angle_gamma   90.00
#
_symmetry.space_group_name_H-M   'P 1'
#
loop_
_entity.id
_entity.type
_entity.pdbx_description
1 polymer ?
#
loop_
_entity_poly.entity_id
_entity_poly.type
_entity_poly.pdbx_seq_one_letter_code
_entity_poly.pdbx_strand_id
1 'polypeptide(L)'
;DLAAKVTAVADWKLAFHARGEPIDDLAALLSDATVFQLAARPVRDLEGERLLATALLLNGVAMEIARSSRPASGSEHLISHALDRRSARPRLHGLQVGMAAYFVSGLQRDSRERVAQLLRSTAFFDGVREDPFEHAEWLDALAYAPSIKEGFHTVLSGRQDLAERFARFVEEDPLVQGCFV
;
A
#
# COMPACT_ATOMS: atom_id res chain seq x y z
N ASP A 1 -2.25 5.97 3.22
CA ASP A 1 -3.47 5.30 2.72
C ASP A 1 -3.73 5.52 1.23
N LEU A 2 -3.71 6.77 0.71
CA LEU A 2 -4.09 6.99 -0.68
C LEU A 2 -3.13 6.32 -1.68
N ALA A 3 -1.83 6.31 -1.43
CA ALA A 3 -0.85 5.61 -2.27
C ALA A 3 -1.16 4.11 -2.43
N ALA A 4 -1.78 3.51 -1.43
CA ALA A 4 -2.20 2.12 -1.43
C ALA A 4 -3.23 1.76 -2.52
N LYS A 5 -3.98 2.75 -3.01
CA LYS A 5 -5.02 2.49 -4.03
C LYS A 5 -4.42 2.00 -5.34
N VAL A 6 -3.20 2.43 -5.66
CA VAL A 6 -2.44 1.94 -6.82
C VAL A 6 -2.16 0.45 -6.69
N THR A 7 -1.67 0.02 -5.54
CA THR A 7 -1.32 -1.39 -5.28
C THR A 7 -2.55 -2.26 -5.05
N ALA A 8 -3.58 -1.73 -4.39
CA ALA A 8 -4.83 -2.43 -4.14
C ALA A 8 -5.57 -2.80 -5.43
N VAL A 9 -5.72 -1.84 -6.36
CA VAL A 9 -6.37 -2.11 -7.66
C VAL A 9 -5.54 -3.08 -8.49
N ALA A 10 -4.20 -2.99 -8.44
CA ALA A 10 -3.33 -3.95 -9.11
C ALA A 10 -3.50 -5.38 -8.55
N ASP A 11 -3.60 -5.54 -7.22
CA ASP A 11 -3.90 -6.82 -6.59
C ASP A 11 -5.30 -7.34 -6.95
N TRP A 12 -6.29 -6.46 -7.05
CA TRP A 12 -7.63 -6.86 -7.47
C TRP A 12 -7.64 -7.39 -8.90
N LYS A 13 -6.95 -6.72 -9.83
CA LYS A 13 -6.74 -7.21 -11.21
C LYS A 13 -5.99 -8.54 -11.23
N LEU A 14 -4.99 -8.70 -10.38
CA LEU A 14 -4.28 -9.96 -10.23
C LEU A 14 -5.22 -11.09 -9.76
N ALA A 15 -6.07 -10.83 -8.78
CA ALA A 15 -7.05 -11.78 -8.26
C ALA A 15 -8.09 -12.18 -9.34
N PHE A 16 -8.55 -11.23 -10.15
CA PHE A 16 -9.40 -11.51 -11.31
C PHE A 16 -8.74 -12.48 -12.27
N HIS A 17 -7.50 -12.21 -12.69
CA HIS A 17 -6.79 -13.08 -13.64
C HIS A 17 -6.42 -14.45 -13.06
N ALA A 18 -6.06 -14.51 -11.76
CA ALA A 18 -5.59 -15.74 -11.14
C ALA A 18 -6.72 -16.63 -10.59
N ARG A 19 -7.86 -16.04 -10.21
CA ARG A 19 -8.93 -16.72 -9.47
C ARG A 19 -10.33 -16.48 -10.04
N GLY A 20 -10.48 -15.62 -11.05
CA GLY A 20 -11.80 -15.22 -11.57
C GLY A 20 -12.59 -14.34 -10.59
N GLU A 21 -11.92 -13.69 -9.64
CA GLU A 21 -12.59 -12.79 -8.69
C GLU A 21 -13.19 -11.59 -9.45
N PRO A 22 -14.49 -11.29 -9.32
CA PRO A 22 -15.12 -10.23 -10.11
C PRO A 22 -14.54 -8.86 -9.76
N ILE A 23 -14.35 -8.03 -10.80
CA ILE A 23 -13.99 -6.61 -10.68
C ILE A 23 -15.21 -5.76 -11.01
N ASP A 24 -15.45 -4.74 -10.20
CA ASP A 24 -16.32 -3.63 -10.57
C ASP A 24 -15.48 -2.53 -11.21
N ASP A 25 -15.65 -2.33 -12.52
CA ASP A 25 -14.85 -1.37 -13.29
C ASP A 25 -15.06 0.08 -12.83
N LEU A 26 -16.27 0.46 -12.41
CA LEU A 26 -16.54 1.79 -11.91
C LEU A 26 -15.81 2.05 -10.59
N ALA A 27 -15.86 1.09 -9.68
CA ALA A 27 -15.15 1.16 -8.41
C ALA A 27 -13.62 1.23 -8.60
N ALA A 28 -13.08 0.44 -9.52
CA ALA A 28 -11.65 0.45 -9.85
C ALA A 28 -11.23 1.80 -10.46
N LEU A 29 -11.99 2.33 -11.43
CA LEU A 29 -11.73 3.62 -12.05
C LEU A 29 -11.83 4.76 -11.04
N LEU A 30 -12.81 4.74 -10.14
CA LEU A 30 -12.99 5.74 -9.10
C LEU A 30 -11.80 5.76 -8.14
N SER A 31 -11.30 4.58 -7.75
CA SER A 31 -10.11 4.45 -6.91
C SER A 31 -8.86 4.99 -7.62
N ASP A 32 -8.60 4.61 -8.86
CA ASP A 32 -7.46 5.07 -9.66
C ASP A 32 -7.50 6.61 -9.88
N ALA A 33 -8.67 7.18 -10.19
CA ALA A 33 -8.83 8.60 -10.44
C ALA A 33 -8.44 9.46 -9.23
N THR A 34 -8.74 9.02 -8.01
CA THR A 34 -8.42 9.76 -6.79
C THR A 34 -6.91 9.90 -6.58
N VAL A 35 -6.15 8.87 -6.91
CA VAL A 35 -4.67 8.89 -6.85
C VAL A 35 -4.09 9.83 -7.90
N PHE A 36 -4.63 9.79 -9.12
CA PHE A 36 -4.15 10.62 -10.22
C PHE A 36 -4.25 12.11 -9.90
N GLN A 37 -5.36 12.54 -9.32
CA GLN A 37 -5.59 13.94 -8.95
C GLN A 37 -4.59 14.40 -7.87
N LEU A 38 -4.30 13.59 -6.88
CA LEU A 38 -3.35 13.93 -5.83
C LEU A 38 -1.89 13.88 -6.30
N ALA A 39 -1.53 12.98 -7.19
CA ALA A 39 -0.18 12.94 -7.77
C ALA A 39 0.15 14.19 -8.60
N ALA A 40 -0.87 14.82 -9.20
CA ALA A 40 -0.72 16.05 -9.98
C ALA A 40 -0.63 17.31 -9.10
N ARG A 41 -0.97 17.24 -7.80
CA ARG A 41 -1.05 18.39 -6.91
C ARG A 41 -0.51 18.07 -5.51
N PRO A 42 0.53 18.80 -5.02
CA PRO A 42 1.07 18.60 -3.68
C PRO A 42 0.03 18.89 -2.59
N VAL A 43 -0.05 18.01 -1.58
CA VAL A 43 -0.90 18.22 -0.40
C VAL A 43 -0.15 19.11 0.59
N ARG A 44 -0.09 20.42 0.32
CA ARG A 44 0.65 21.39 1.15
C ARG A 44 -0.17 22.61 1.56
N ASP A 45 -1.41 22.68 1.15
CA ASP A 45 -2.33 23.76 1.42
C ASP A 45 -3.75 23.24 1.68
N LEU A 46 -4.65 24.10 2.11
CA LEU A 46 -6.05 23.77 2.42
C LEU A 46 -6.77 23.12 1.21
N GLU A 47 -6.44 23.51 -0.01
CA GLU A 47 -7.03 22.93 -1.21
C GLU A 47 -6.53 21.50 -1.43
N GLY A 48 -5.24 21.23 -1.20
CA GLY A 48 -4.67 19.88 -1.22
C GLY A 48 -5.28 18.98 -0.12
N GLU A 49 -5.49 19.51 1.08
CA GLU A 49 -6.15 18.79 2.17
C GLU A 49 -7.62 18.46 1.82
N ARG A 50 -8.36 19.39 1.22
CA ARG A 50 -9.73 19.15 0.74
C ARG A 50 -9.76 18.09 -0.35
N LEU A 51 -8.80 18.13 -1.29
CA LEU A 51 -8.68 17.12 -2.33
C LEU A 51 -8.38 15.74 -1.73
N LEU A 52 -7.47 15.67 -0.76
CA LEU A 52 -7.17 14.43 -0.03
C LEU A 52 -8.42 13.88 0.68
N ALA A 53 -9.13 14.72 1.42
CA ALA A 53 -10.37 14.32 2.11
C ALA A 53 -11.42 13.83 1.11
N THR A 54 -11.62 14.53 0.00
CA THR A 54 -12.54 14.13 -1.07
C THR A 54 -12.12 12.78 -1.67
N ALA A 55 -10.83 12.58 -1.94
CA ALA A 55 -10.30 11.34 -2.47
C ALA A 55 -10.53 10.15 -1.53
N LEU A 56 -10.36 10.34 -0.22
CA LEU A 56 -10.64 9.31 0.78
C LEU A 56 -12.14 8.97 0.86
N LEU A 57 -13.02 9.96 0.79
CA LEU A 57 -14.48 9.75 0.74
C LEU A 57 -14.89 8.97 -0.52
N LEU A 58 -14.35 9.35 -1.68
CA LEU A 58 -14.64 8.65 -2.95
C LEU A 58 -14.13 7.20 -2.94
N ASN A 59 -13.03 6.92 -2.25
CA ASN A 59 -12.60 5.53 -2.03
C ASN A 59 -13.58 4.74 -1.14
N GLY A 60 -14.18 5.39 -0.13
CA GLY A 60 -15.29 4.80 0.63
C GLY A 60 -16.48 4.44 -0.26
N VAL A 61 -16.85 5.35 -1.18
CA VAL A 61 -17.90 5.10 -2.18
C VAL A 61 -17.52 3.95 -3.11
N ALA A 62 -16.27 3.88 -3.57
CA ALA A 62 -15.79 2.78 -4.40
C ALA A 62 -15.89 1.43 -3.69
N MET A 63 -15.56 1.35 -2.40
CA MET A 63 -15.72 0.13 -1.60
C MET A 63 -17.19 -0.27 -1.46
N GLU A 64 -18.10 0.69 -1.29
CA GLU A 64 -19.55 0.43 -1.19
C GLU A 64 -20.09 -0.11 -2.52
N ILE A 65 -19.73 0.50 -3.67
CA ILE A 65 -20.09 0.02 -5.00
C ILE A 65 -19.61 -1.42 -5.21
N ALA A 66 -18.32 -1.69 -4.92
CA ALA A 66 -17.73 -3.01 -5.07
C ALA A 66 -18.22 -4.02 -4.04
N ARG A 67 -18.88 -3.59 -2.96
CA ARG A 67 -19.22 -4.40 -1.79
C ARG A 67 -18.01 -5.18 -1.25
N SER A 68 -16.86 -4.55 -1.33
CA SER A 68 -15.55 -5.15 -1.01
C SER A 68 -14.54 -4.05 -0.69
N SER A 69 -13.53 -4.40 0.13
CA SER A 69 -12.38 -3.52 0.36
C SER A 69 -11.38 -3.47 -0.81
N ARG A 70 -11.55 -4.28 -1.85
CA ARG A 70 -10.62 -4.40 -2.99
C ARG A 70 -10.21 -3.08 -3.64
N PRO A 71 -11.10 -2.09 -3.85
CA PRO A 71 -10.71 -0.80 -4.41
C PRO A 71 -9.68 -0.04 -3.58
N ALA A 72 -9.62 -0.32 -2.27
CA ALA A 72 -8.85 0.47 -1.32
C ALA A 72 -7.81 -0.33 -0.53
N SER A 73 -7.86 -1.67 -0.56
CA SER A 73 -7.06 -2.54 0.30
C SER A 73 -6.58 -3.77 -0.47
N GLY A 74 -5.27 -3.93 -0.53
CA GLY A 74 -4.57 -5.06 -1.13
C GLY A 74 -3.49 -5.62 -0.20
N SER A 75 -2.37 -6.07 -0.75
CA SER A 75 -1.23 -6.61 -0.03
C SER A 75 -0.69 -5.67 1.04
N GLU A 76 -0.65 -4.38 0.75
CA GLU A 76 -0.13 -3.35 1.65
C GLU A 76 -0.91 -3.27 2.96
N HIS A 77 -2.22 -3.45 2.89
CA HIS A 77 -3.07 -3.51 4.09
C HIS A 77 -2.91 -4.83 4.84
N LEU A 78 -2.70 -5.95 4.13
CA LEU A 78 -2.39 -7.22 4.80
C LEU A 78 -1.09 -7.11 5.61
N ILE A 79 -0.06 -6.45 5.08
CA ILE A 79 1.20 -6.20 5.80
C ILE A 79 0.94 -5.29 7.01
N SER A 80 0.20 -4.19 6.86
CA SER A 80 -0.12 -3.28 7.96
C SER A 80 -0.90 -4.00 9.08
N HIS A 81 -1.92 -4.79 8.74
CA HIS A 81 -2.66 -5.58 9.72
C HIS A 81 -1.82 -6.67 10.38
N ALA A 82 -0.83 -7.21 9.66
CA ALA A 82 0.13 -8.13 10.25
C ALA A 82 1.03 -7.41 11.26
N LEU A 83 1.53 -6.22 10.94
CA LEU A 83 2.28 -5.37 11.87
C LEU A 83 1.45 -5.01 13.11
N ASP A 84 0.17 -4.63 12.94
CA ASP A 84 -0.72 -4.33 14.06
C ASP A 84 -0.89 -5.52 15.04
N ARG A 85 -0.80 -6.76 14.53
CA ARG A 85 -0.94 -7.97 15.33
C ARG A 85 0.36 -8.52 15.91
N ARG A 86 1.49 -8.24 15.27
CA ARG A 86 2.76 -8.92 15.52
C ARG A 86 3.84 -7.99 16.07
N SER A 87 3.77 -6.68 15.78
CA SER A 87 4.74 -5.72 16.26
C SER A 87 4.51 -5.41 17.74
N ALA A 88 5.60 -5.28 18.48
CA ALA A 88 5.56 -4.80 19.87
C ALA A 88 5.14 -3.31 19.95
N ARG A 89 5.41 -2.55 18.88
CA ARG A 89 5.09 -1.13 18.77
C ARG A 89 4.56 -0.79 17.37
N PRO A 90 3.29 -1.07 17.08
CA PRO A 90 2.69 -0.66 15.81
C PRO A 90 2.82 0.85 15.59
N ARG A 91 3.15 1.24 14.36
CA ARG A 91 3.21 2.65 13.95
C ARG A 91 1.85 3.12 13.45
N LEU A 92 1.72 4.42 13.19
CA LEU A 92 0.52 4.96 12.53
C LEU A 92 0.22 4.18 11.26
N HIS A 93 -1.05 3.79 11.10
CA HIS A 93 -1.53 2.99 9.97
C HIS A 93 -1.07 3.53 8.62
N GLY A 94 -1.16 4.85 8.41
CA GLY A 94 -0.72 5.48 7.15
C GLY A 94 0.78 5.33 6.87
N LEU A 95 1.64 5.24 7.90
CA LEU A 95 3.08 4.98 7.73
C LEU A 95 3.32 3.52 7.35
N GLN A 96 2.67 2.58 8.04
CA GLN A 96 2.76 1.15 7.73
C GLN A 96 2.27 0.86 6.30
N VAL A 97 1.06 1.34 5.97
CA VAL A 97 0.46 1.15 4.64
C VAL A 97 1.27 1.85 3.54
N GLY A 98 1.79 3.06 3.79
CA GLY A 98 2.60 3.79 2.81
C GLY A 98 3.89 3.05 2.46
N MET A 99 4.64 2.57 3.47
CA MET A 99 5.86 1.80 3.26
C MET A 99 5.56 0.45 2.62
N ALA A 100 4.50 -0.24 3.06
CA ALA A 100 4.06 -1.49 2.48
C ALA A 100 3.63 -1.33 1.00
N ALA A 101 2.90 -0.26 0.66
CA ALA A 101 2.54 0.04 -0.72
C ALA A 101 3.79 0.27 -1.59
N TYR A 102 4.79 0.96 -1.08
CA TYR A 102 6.04 1.17 -1.80
C TYR A 102 6.79 -0.16 -2.05
N PHE A 103 6.92 -1.01 -1.04
CA PHE A 103 7.50 -2.35 -1.18
C PHE A 103 6.72 -3.21 -2.19
N VAL A 104 5.40 -3.30 -2.00
CA VAL A 104 4.49 -4.10 -2.86
C VAL A 104 4.51 -3.63 -4.31
N SER A 105 4.58 -2.32 -4.56
CA SER A 105 4.66 -1.76 -5.91
C SER A 105 5.87 -2.28 -6.68
N GLY A 106 6.98 -2.56 -5.99
CA GLY A 106 8.16 -3.22 -6.57
C GLY A 106 7.93 -4.68 -6.96
N LEU A 107 7.00 -5.37 -6.29
CA LEU A 107 6.60 -6.74 -6.63
C LEU A 107 5.63 -6.78 -7.82
N GLN A 108 4.84 -5.72 -8.02
CA GLN A 108 3.81 -5.59 -9.07
C GLN A 108 4.32 -5.01 -10.39
N ARG A 109 5.59 -4.61 -10.48
CA ARG A 109 6.33 -4.09 -11.64
C ARG A 109 5.96 -2.70 -12.15
N ASP A 110 4.68 -2.36 -12.35
CA ASP A 110 4.27 -1.16 -13.13
C ASP A 110 3.89 0.05 -12.27
N SER A 111 3.83 -0.07 -10.95
CA SER A 111 3.27 0.96 -10.06
C SER A 111 4.31 1.70 -9.21
N ARG A 112 5.59 1.23 -9.17
CA ARG A 112 6.61 1.71 -8.24
C ARG A 112 6.88 3.21 -8.34
N GLU A 113 7.11 3.73 -9.56
CA GLU A 113 7.44 5.16 -9.72
C GLU A 113 6.27 6.07 -9.32
N ARG A 114 5.04 5.65 -9.62
CA ARG A 114 3.84 6.40 -9.21
C ARG A 114 3.70 6.47 -7.70
N VAL A 115 3.88 5.34 -7.01
CA VAL A 115 3.85 5.29 -5.55
C VAL A 115 5.00 6.10 -4.95
N ALA A 116 6.22 5.96 -5.50
CA ALA A 116 7.39 6.74 -5.07
C ALA A 116 7.16 8.24 -5.19
N GLN A 117 6.65 8.72 -6.33
CA GLN A 117 6.37 10.13 -6.58
C GLN A 117 5.37 10.68 -5.56
N LEU A 118 4.28 9.95 -5.30
CA LEU A 118 3.27 10.36 -4.33
C LEU A 118 3.84 10.45 -2.90
N LEU A 119 4.62 9.47 -2.48
CA LEU A 119 5.24 9.46 -1.15
C LEU A 119 6.30 10.55 -0.99
N ARG A 120 7.13 10.80 -2.03
CA ARG A 120 8.10 11.92 -2.02
C ARG A 120 7.40 13.28 -1.90
N SER A 121 6.26 13.46 -2.56
CA SER A 121 5.54 14.74 -2.54
C SER A 121 5.01 15.13 -1.15
N THR A 122 4.90 14.16 -0.23
CA THR A 122 4.41 14.34 1.14
C THR A 122 5.50 14.27 2.20
N ALA A 123 6.79 14.27 1.83
CA ALA A 123 7.91 14.05 2.74
C ALA A 123 7.78 12.77 3.60
N PHE A 124 7.13 11.74 3.04
CA PHE A 124 6.80 10.50 3.76
C PHE A 124 8.04 9.80 4.33
N PHE A 125 9.08 9.64 3.51
CA PHE A 125 10.30 8.95 3.92
C PHE A 125 11.06 9.69 5.02
N ASP A 126 11.00 11.02 5.04
CA ASP A 126 11.62 11.82 6.10
C ASP A 126 10.90 11.59 7.43
N GLY A 127 9.57 11.58 7.42
CA GLY A 127 8.79 11.24 8.59
C GLY A 127 9.04 9.83 9.12
N VAL A 128 9.28 8.85 8.24
CA VAL A 128 9.64 7.48 8.67
C VAL A 128 11.04 7.43 9.27
N ARG A 129 12.01 8.21 8.74
CA ARG A 129 13.38 8.28 9.31
C ARG A 129 13.43 8.86 10.73
N GLU A 130 12.47 9.69 11.10
CA GLU A 130 12.37 10.21 12.49
C GLU A 130 11.97 9.11 13.49
N ASP A 131 11.26 8.09 13.04
CA ASP A 131 10.85 6.94 13.85
C ASP A 131 10.89 5.65 12.99
N PRO A 132 12.10 5.07 12.76
CA PRO A 132 12.29 3.95 11.86
C PRO A 132 11.53 2.70 12.28
N PHE A 133 11.22 1.86 11.32
CA PHE A 133 10.65 0.55 11.54
C PHE A 133 11.70 -0.45 11.98
N GLU A 134 11.30 -1.44 12.80
CA GLU A 134 12.12 -2.58 13.13
C GLU A 134 12.13 -3.60 11.96
N HIS A 135 13.30 -3.85 11.38
CA HIS A 135 13.47 -4.78 10.27
C HIS A 135 12.91 -6.19 10.58
N ALA A 136 13.20 -6.70 11.79
CA ALA A 136 12.74 -8.02 12.22
C ALA A 136 11.21 -8.12 12.31
N GLU A 137 10.52 -7.06 12.78
CA GLU A 137 9.06 -7.02 12.86
C GLU A 137 8.42 -7.06 11.46
N TRP A 138 9.05 -6.40 10.48
CA TRP A 138 8.59 -6.43 9.10
C TRP A 138 8.75 -7.81 8.46
N LEU A 139 9.84 -8.51 8.71
CA LEU A 139 10.02 -9.90 8.23
C LEU A 139 8.96 -10.83 8.80
N ASP A 140 8.68 -10.74 10.11
CA ASP A 140 7.61 -11.51 10.75
C ASP A 140 6.23 -11.15 10.18
N ALA A 141 5.96 -9.86 9.98
CA ALA A 141 4.71 -9.40 9.39
C ALA A 141 4.53 -9.87 7.94
N LEU A 142 5.58 -9.85 7.12
CA LEU A 142 5.55 -10.34 5.74
C LEU A 142 5.24 -11.84 5.66
N ALA A 143 5.81 -12.63 6.56
CA ALA A 143 5.52 -14.06 6.66
C ALA A 143 4.05 -14.31 7.08
N TYR A 144 3.50 -13.45 7.95
CA TYR A 144 2.15 -13.59 8.49
C TYR A 144 1.06 -12.98 7.60
N ALA A 145 1.38 -11.95 6.82
CA ALA A 145 0.41 -11.16 6.04
C ALA A 145 -0.54 -11.99 5.15
N PRO A 146 -0.09 -13.06 4.45
CA PRO A 146 -1.00 -13.88 3.64
C PRO A 146 -2.11 -14.56 4.44
N SER A 147 -1.92 -14.78 5.75
CA SER A 147 -2.91 -15.42 6.64
C SER A 147 -3.94 -14.46 7.24
N ILE A 148 -3.75 -13.14 7.06
CA ILE A 148 -4.64 -12.11 7.63
C ILE A 148 -6.08 -12.24 7.14
N LYS A 149 -6.23 -12.56 5.84
CA LYS A 149 -7.54 -12.65 5.20
C LYS A 149 -7.58 -13.86 4.28
N GLU A 150 -8.28 -14.89 4.71
CA GLU A 150 -8.42 -16.13 3.95
C GLU A 150 -9.12 -15.86 2.60
N GLY A 151 -8.67 -16.52 1.54
CA GLY A 151 -9.22 -16.38 0.19
C GLY A 151 -8.89 -15.06 -0.52
N PHE A 152 -8.20 -14.13 0.14
CA PHE A 152 -7.85 -12.83 -0.43
C PHE A 152 -6.56 -12.90 -1.24
N HIS A 153 -6.67 -13.21 -2.53
CA HIS A 153 -5.52 -13.38 -3.43
C HIS A 153 -4.86 -12.03 -3.75
N THR A 154 -3.53 -11.95 -3.58
CA THR A 154 -2.72 -10.75 -3.79
C THR A 154 -1.34 -11.13 -4.34
N VAL A 155 -0.49 -10.16 -4.62
CA VAL A 155 0.90 -10.40 -5.05
C VAL A 155 1.74 -11.13 -4.00
N LEU A 156 1.31 -11.17 -2.73
CA LEU A 156 1.99 -11.95 -1.69
C LEU A 156 1.63 -13.45 -1.73
N SER A 157 0.52 -13.80 -2.37
CA SER A 157 -0.02 -15.17 -2.34
C SER A 157 0.92 -16.18 -2.99
N GLY A 158 1.32 -17.20 -2.22
CA GLY A 158 2.18 -18.29 -2.67
C GLY A 158 3.65 -17.93 -2.86
N ARG A 159 4.09 -16.71 -2.54
CA ARG A 159 5.49 -16.32 -2.64
C ARG A 159 6.33 -16.87 -1.51
N GLN A 160 7.50 -17.42 -1.87
CA GLN A 160 8.52 -17.90 -0.93
C GLN A 160 9.71 -16.93 -0.85
N ASP A 161 9.78 -15.93 -1.73
CA ASP A 161 10.92 -15.01 -1.90
C ASP A 161 10.73 -13.66 -1.19
N LEU A 162 9.71 -13.50 -0.35
CA LEU A 162 9.37 -12.21 0.27
C LEU A 162 10.48 -11.69 1.18
N ALA A 163 11.08 -12.54 2.00
CA ALA A 163 12.17 -12.15 2.91
C ALA A 163 13.41 -11.66 2.13
N GLU A 164 13.81 -12.40 1.08
CA GLU A 164 14.94 -12.02 0.21
C GLU A 164 14.67 -10.69 -0.51
N ARG A 165 13.46 -10.53 -1.04
CA ARG A 165 13.08 -9.28 -1.72
C ARG A 165 13.00 -8.11 -0.78
N PHE A 166 12.56 -8.33 0.44
CA PHE A 166 12.51 -7.29 1.46
C PHE A 166 13.93 -6.88 1.89
N ALA A 167 14.83 -7.84 2.11
CA ALA A 167 16.22 -7.52 2.41
C ALA A 167 16.86 -6.65 1.32
N ARG A 168 16.72 -7.03 0.05
CA ARG A 168 17.21 -6.21 -1.07
C ARG A 168 16.55 -4.82 -1.12
N PHE A 169 15.26 -4.74 -0.85
CA PHE A 169 14.54 -3.47 -0.81
C PHE A 169 15.12 -2.52 0.25
N VAL A 170 15.44 -3.03 1.43
CA VAL A 170 16.03 -2.23 2.51
C VAL A 170 17.49 -1.84 2.19
N GLU A 171 18.27 -2.75 1.60
CA GLU A 171 19.69 -2.54 1.32
C GLU A 171 19.95 -1.67 0.09
N GLU A 172 19.18 -1.87 -0.99
CA GLU A 172 19.50 -1.32 -2.31
C GLU A 172 18.71 -0.05 -2.65
N ASP A 173 17.52 0.16 -2.04
CA ASP A 173 16.68 1.30 -2.40
C ASP A 173 17.07 2.58 -1.64
N PRO A 174 17.57 3.61 -2.35
CA PRO A 174 18.04 4.85 -1.71
C PRO A 174 16.92 5.61 -0.97
N LEU A 175 15.64 5.43 -1.33
CA LEU A 175 14.54 6.12 -0.67
C LEU A 175 14.25 5.58 0.72
N VAL A 176 14.55 4.29 0.96
CA VAL A 176 14.27 3.65 2.25
C VAL A 176 15.49 3.61 3.18
N GLN A 177 16.63 4.14 2.75
CA GLN A 177 17.81 4.25 3.62
C GLN A 177 17.47 5.04 4.88
N GLY A 178 17.76 4.45 6.05
CA GLY A 178 17.43 5.01 7.36
C GLY A 178 15.95 4.87 7.79
N CYS A 179 15.11 4.21 6.98
CA CYS A 179 13.71 3.94 7.37
C CYS A 179 13.56 2.64 8.17
N PHE A 180 14.61 1.82 8.25
CA PHE A 180 14.64 0.56 8.99
C PHE A 180 15.87 0.48 9.87
N VAL A 181 15.74 -0.16 11.05
CA VAL A 181 16.78 -0.46 12.03
C VAL A 181 16.76 -1.92 12.41
#